data_fa050d27327176a7713214c43d7c3d83
#
_entry.id   fa050d27327176a7713214c43d7c3d83
#
_cell.length_a   1.000
_cell.length_b   1.000
_cell.length_c   1.000
_cell.angle_alpha   90.00
_cell.angle_beta   90.00
_cell.angle_gamma   90.00
#
_symmetry.space_group_name_H-M   'P 1'
#
loop_
_entity.id
_entity.type
_entity.pdbx_description
1 polymer ?
#
loop_
_entity_poly.entity_id
_entity_poly.type
_entity_poly.pdbx_seq_one_letter_code
_entity_poly.pdbx_strand_id
1 'polypeptide(L)'
;MEFKLEFYDHFFAYCRDLRAQGQSLVIMGDYNTAHTEIDLANPKENSGISGFLPIEREWMDRIVAEGYIDTFREFNQEPEQYTWWTYRAAARRRNIGWRIDYVFITPDLRPRLTDAFIQSDVLGSDHCPVGITLA
;
A
#
# COMPACT_ATOMS: atom_id res chain seq x y z
N MET A 1 8.69 15.72 -3.30
CA MET A 1 9.30 14.37 -3.27
C MET A 1 10.18 14.17 -2.04
N GLU A 2 11.14 15.03 -1.82
CA GLU A 2 12.07 14.96 -0.68
C GLU A 2 11.34 14.81 0.66
N PHE A 3 10.34 15.63 0.93
CA PHE A 3 9.53 15.56 2.15
C PHE A 3 8.87 14.20 2.36
N LYS A 4 8.36 13.58 1.29
CA LYS A 4 7.74 12.26 1.35
C LYS A 4 8.74 11.18 1.78
N LEU A 5 9.94 11.23 1.21
CA LEU A 5 11.00 10.27 1.53
C LEU A 5 11.53 10.48 2.95
N GLU A 6 11.69 11.73 3.38
CA GLU A 6 12.06 12.06 4.76
C GLU A 6 11.00 11.58 5.75
N PHE A 7 9.71 11.76 5.41
CA PHE A 7 8.62 11.26 6.23
C PHE A 7 8.69 9.73 6.39
N TYR A 8 8.91 9.00 5.30
CA TYR A 8 9.09 7.55 5.37
C TYR A 8 10.27 7.17 6.27
N ASP A 9 11.39 7.86 6.12
CA ASP A 9 12.60 7.59 6.92
C ASP A 9 12.32 7.76 8.42
N HIS A 10 11.78 8.90 8.81
CA HIS A 10 11.46 9.20 10.20
C HIS A 10 10.39 8.28 10.77
N PHE A 11 9.34 8.03 10.01
CA PHE A 11 8.23 7.19 10.46
C PHE A 11 8.68 5.73 10.67
N PHE A 12 9.40 5.17 9.73
CA PHE A 12 9.87 3.79 9.86
C PHE A 12 11.01 3.64 10.86
N ALA A 13 11.80 4.67 11.11
CA ALA A 13 12.73 4.70 12.24
C ALA A 13 11.98 4.62 13.58
N TYR A 14 10.90 5.38 13.73
CA TYR A 14 10.02 5.28 14.89
C TYR A 14 9.39 3.89 15.05
N CYS A 15 8.90 3.33 13.96
CA CYS A 15 8.36 1.95 13.96
C CYS A 15 9.41 0.93 14.37
N ARG A 16 10.65 1.10 13.92
CA ARG A 16 11.77 0.22 14.30
C ARG A 16 12.03 0.25 15.80
N ASP A 17 11.97 1.44 16.40
CA ASP A 17 12.12 1.60 17.86
C ASP A 17 10.99 0.89 18.61
N LEU A 18 9.75 1.01 18.15
CA LEU A 18 8.61 0.30 18.74
C LEU A 18 8.76 -1.21 18.65
N ARG A 19 9.22 -1.72 17.50
CA ARG A 19 9.50 -3.16 17.33
C ARG A 19 10.60 -3.64 18.26
N ALA A 20 11.65 -2.83 18.45
CA ALA A 20 12.75 -3.14 19.37
C ALA A 20 12.26 -3.24 20.83
N GLN A 21 11.16 -2.57 21.16
CA GLN A 21 10.49 -2.64 22.46
C GLN A 21 9.50 -3.81 22.55
N GLY A 22 9.44 -4.66 21.54
CA GLY A 22 8.53 -5.82 21.51
C GLY A 22 7.10 -5.50 21.08
N GLN A 23 6.85 -4.32 20.50
CA GLN A 23 5.52 -3.95 20.02
C GLN A 23 5.19 -4.62 18.70
N SER A 24 3.95 -5.12 18.59
CA SER A 24 3.36 -5.57 17.34
C SER A 24 2.69 -4.38 16.67
N LEU A 25 2.90 -4.22 15.35
CA LEU A 25 2.42 -3.04 14.64
C LEU A 25 1.46 -3.43 13.51
N VAL A 26 0.41 -2.63 13.39
CA VAL A 26 -0.45 -2.56 12.21
C VAL A 26 -0.33 -1.13 11.68
N ILE A 27 0.20 -0.98 10.47
CA ILE A 27 0.44 0.33 9.86
C ILE A 27 -0.47 0.44 8.64
N MET A 28 -1.41 1.37 8.67
CA MET A 28 -2.40 1.49 7.61
C MET A 28 -2.55 2.94 7.17
N GLY A 29 -2.80 3.12 5.89
CA GLY A 29 -3.02 4.43 5.32
C GLY A 29 -2.65 4.54 3.85
N ASP A 30 -2.69 5.78 3.37
CA ASP A 30 -2.31 6.14 2.02
C ASP A 30 -0.79 6.37 1.95
N TYR A 31 -0.12 5.55 1.14
CA TYR A 31 1.32 5.66 0.90
C TYR A 31 1.64 6.48 -0.35
N ASN A 32 0.62 6.86 -1.12
CA ASN A 32 0.79 7.58 -2.38
C ASN A 32 1.81 6.91 -3.32
N THR A 33 1.94 5.60 -3.25
CA THR A 33 2.90 4.82 -4.05
C THR A 33 2.31 3.47 -4.41
N ALA A 34 2.31 3.14 -5.69
CA ALA A 34 2.10 1.77 -6.15
C ALA A 34 3.44 1.02 -6.06
N HIS A 35 3.45 -0.16 -5.46
CA HIS A 35 4.69 -0.89 -5.19
C HIS A 35 5.26 -1.54 -6.45
N THR A 36 4.45 -2.34 -7.13
CA THR A 36 4.87 -3.13 -8.28
C THR A 36 3.99 -2.86 -9.51
N GLU A 37 4.36 -3.44 -10.65
CA GLU A 37 3.64 -3.21 -11.91
C GLU A 37 2.18 -3.68 -11.88
N ILE A 38 1.83 -4.65 -11.04
CA ILE A 38 0.45 -5.09 -10.91
C ILE A 38 -0.41 -4.17 -10.04
N ASP A 39 0.22 -3.21 -9.35
CA ASP A 39 -0.45 -2.31 -8.42
C ASP A 39 -1.01 -1.05 -9.09
N LEU A 40 -0.87 -0.92 -10.41
CA LEU A 40 -1.47 0.20 -11.15
C LEU A 40 -1.76 -0.19 -12.59
N ALA A 41 -2.72 0.52 -13.17
CA ALA A 41 -2.97 0.47 -14.61
C ALA A 41 -1.86 1.22 -15.36
N ASN A 42 -1.48 0.71 -16.52
CA ASN A 42 -0.51 1.37 -17.42
C ASN A 42 0.86 1.64 -16.74
N PRO A 43 1.53 0.62 -16.19
CA PRO A 43 2.77 0.84 -15.44
C PRO A 43 3.89 1.46 -16.26
N LYS A 44 3.99 1.14 -17.55
CA LYS A 44 5.04 1.68 -18.43
C LYS A 44 4.90 3.19 -18.62
N GLU A 45 3.69 3.67 -18.86
CA GLU A 45 3.39 5.08 -19.06
C GLU A 45 3.56 5.89 -17.77
N ASN A 46 3.46 5.24 -16.63
CA ASN A 46 3.53 5.88 -15.33
C ASN A 46 4.90 5.75 -14.64
N SER A 47 5.89 5.13 -15.27
CA SER A 47 7.20 4.86 -14.65
C SER A 47 7.97 6.11 -14.24
N GLY A 48 7.68 7.26 -14.85
CA GLY A 48 8.27 8.55 -14.50
C GLY A 48 7.34 9.49 -13.73
N ILE A 49 6.20 8.97 -13.26
CA ILE A 49 5.18 9.77 -12.58
C ILE A 49 5.27 9.54 -11.06
N SER A 50 5.09 10.63 -10.29
CA SER A 50 5.03 10.54 -8.82
C SER A 50 3.95 9.55 -8.39
N GLY A 51 4.29 8.68 -7.47
CA GLY A 51 3.49 7.51 -7.07
C GLY A 51 4.03 6.21 -7.65
N PHE A 52 4.84 6.28 -8.73
CA PHE A 52 5.48 5.10 -9.30
C PHE A 52 6.94 5.35 -9.73
N LEU A 53 7.58 6.34 -9.15
CA LEU A 53 9.00 6.60 -9.37
C LEU A 53 9.86 5.46 -8.80
N PRO A 54 10.99 5.13 -9.43
CA PRO A 54 11.88 4.08 -8.91
C PRO A 54 12.25 4.26 -7.43
N ILE A 55 12.55 5.50 -7.01
CA ILE A 55 12.93 5.78 -5.61
C ILE A 55 11.76 5.56 -4.62
N GLU A 56 10.52 5.80 -5.04
CA GLU A 56 9.34 5.54 -4.23
C GLU A 56 9.10 4.03 -4.10
N ARG A 57 9.25 3.30 -5.20
CA ARG A 57 9.12 1.84 -5.21
C ARG A 57 10.21 1.17 -4.37
N GLU A 58 11.42 1.70 -4.43
CA GLU A 58 12.54 1.23 -3.60
C GLU A 58 12.22 1.36 -2.10
N TRP A 59 11.55 2.44 -1.69
CA TRP A 59 11.08 2.58 -0.32
C TRP A 59 10.08 1.49 0.08
N MET A 60 9.16 1.15 -0.82
CA MET A 60 8.23 0.04 -0.58
C MET A 60 8.97 -1.30 -0.44
N ASP A 61 9.99 -1.52 -1.28
CA ASP A 61 10.86 -2.70 -1.17
C ASP A 61 11.55 -2.76 0.20
N ARG A 62 12.02 -1.61 0.70
CA ARG A 62 12.67 -1.52 2.02
C ARG A 62 11.70 -1.86 3.15
N ILE A 63 10.46 -1.41 3.08
CA ILE A 63 9.42 -1.75 4.06
C ILE A 63 9.24 -3.27 4.13
N VAL A 64 9.11 -3.92 3.00
CA VAL A 64 8.97 -5.38 2.93
C VAL A 64 10.25 -6.08 3.42
N ALA A 65 11.43 -5.56 3.05
CA ALA A 65 12.71 -6.11 3.47
C ALA A 65 12.93 -6.01 5.00
N GLU A 66 12.32 -5.05 5.67
CA GLU A 66 12.33 -4.94 7.15
C GLU A 66 11.37 -5.93 7.82
N GLY A 67 10.67 -6.76 7.05
CA GLY A 67 9.80 -7.82 7.56
C GLY A 67 8.32 -7.48 7.59
N TYR A 68 7.92 -6.25 7.25
CA TYR A 68 6.51 -5.90 7.17
C TYR A 68 5.81 -6.67 6.06
N ILE A 69 4.60 -7.13 6.35
CA ILE A 69 3.80 -7.93 5.42
C ILE A 69 2.76 -7.05 4.76
N ASP A 70 2.74 -7.02 3.42
CA ASP A 70 1.64 -6.45 2.64
C ASP A 70 0.46 -7.42 2.73
N THR A 71 -0.46 -7.12 3.62
CA THR A 71 -1.54 -8.04 3.98
C THR A 71 -2.45 -8.41 2.83
N PHE A 72 -2.75 -7.46 1.94
CA PHE A 72 -3.62 -7.75 0.80
C PHE A 72 -3.00 -8.81 -0.12
N ARG A 73 -1.71 -8.69 -0.40
CA ARG A 73 -1.01 -9.63 -1.29
C ARG A 73 -0.80 -11.02 -0.68
N GLU A 74 -1.00 -11.19 0.60
CA GLU A 74 -1.03 -12.52 1.22
C GLU A 74 -2.27 -13.34 0.79
N PHE A 75 -3.37 -12.69 0.45
CA PHE A 75 -4.63 -13.35 0.11
C PHE A 75 -5.01 -13.20 -1.36
N ASN A 76 -4.53 -12.17 -2.04
CA ASN A 76 -4.94 -11.85 -3.40
C ASN A 76 -3.74 -11.35 -4.20
N GLN A 77 -3.34 -12.11 -5.22
CA GLN A 77 -2.21 -11.80 -6.10
C GLN A 77 -2.68 -11.42 -7.52
N GLU A 78 -3.96 -11.18 -7.69
CA GLU A 78 -4.55 -10.83 -8.97
C GLU A 78 -4.23 -9.38 -9.37
N PRO A 79 -4.12 -9.09 -10.68
CA PRO A 79 -4.02 -7.72 -11.17
C PRO A 79 -5.37 -6.99 -11.05
N GLU A 80 -5.34 -5.71 -11.37
CA GLU A 80 -6.54 -4.86 -11.42
C GLU A 80 -7.24 -4.69 -10.08
N GLN A 81 -6.48 -4.79 -8.99
CA GLN A 81 -6.93 -4.58 -7.62
C GLN A 81 -6.44 -3.22 -7.14
N TYR A 82 -7.31 -2.21 -7.16
CA TYR A 82 -6.92 -0.82 -6.92
C TYR A 82 -7.68 -0.21 -5.76
N THR A 83 -7.11 0.85 -5.19
CA THR A 83 -7.68 1.57 -4.04
C THR A 83 -7.98 3.03 -4.36
N TRP A 84 -7.47 3.54 -5.48
CA TRP A 84 -7.64 4.93 -5.90
C TRP A 84 -7.79 5.04 -7.42
N TRP A 85 -8.65 5.95 -7.86
CA TRP A 85 -8.87 6.30 -9.27
C TRP A 85 -9.01 7.81 -9.37
N THR A 86 -8.40 8.41 -10.41
CA THR A 86 -8.66 9.82 -10.69
C THR A 86 -10.15 10.04 -11.03
N TYR A 87 -10.67 11.20 -10.70
CA TYR A 87 -12.04 11.57 -11.10
C TYR A 87 -12.17 11.83 -12.61
N ARG A 88 -11.05 11.96 -13.32
CA ARG A 88 -11.02 12.28 -14.74
C ARG A 88 -11.28 11.04 -15.61
N ALA A 89 -11.84 11.28 -16.81
CA ALA A 89 -11.97 10.29 -17.88
C ALA A 89 -12.69 9.00 -17.48
N ALA A 90 -13.61 9.06 -16.51
CA ALA A 90 -14.33 7.90 -16.00
C ALA A 90 -13.40 6.75 -15.58
N ALA A 91 -12.24 7.06 -15.01
CA ALA A 91 -11.19 6.08 -14.68
C ALA A 91 -11.69 4.97 -13.78
N ARG A 92 -12.51 5.29 -12.76
CA ARG A 92 -13.03 4.29 -11.83
C ARG A 92 -13.97 3.29 -12.53
N ARG A 93 -14.87 3.77 -13.38
CA ARG A 93 -15.78 2.90 -14.13
C ARG A 93 -15.01 1.98 -15.10
N ARG A 94 -13.91 2.48 -15.67
CA ARG A 94 -13.02 1.74 -16.56
C ARG A 94 -11.99 0.91 -15.80
N ASN A 95 -11.96 1.04 -14.47
CA ASN A 95 -10.96 0.43 -13.56
C ASN A 95 -9.52 0.73 -13.97
N ILE A 96 -9.24 1.99 -14.29
CA ILE A 96 -7.89 2.48 -14.54
C ILE A 96 -7.41 3.17 -13.25
N GLY A 97 -6.91 2.38 -12.34
CA GLY A 97 -6.61 2.81 -10.99
C GLY A 97 -5.21 2.46 -10.52
N TRP A 98 -4.98 2.74 -9.24
CA TRP A 98 -3.73 2.51 -8.51
C TRP A 98 -4.04 1.91 -7.16
N ARG A 99 -3.23 0.96 -6.71
CA ARG A 99 -3.24 0.49 -5.33
C ARG A 99 -2.17 1.26 -4.57
N ILE A 100 -2.61 2.24 -3.78
CA ILE A 100 -1.72 3.15 -3.04
C ILE A 100 -2.03 3.19 -1.54
N ASP A 101 -3.09 2.53 -1.11
CA ASP A 101 -3.48 2.37 0.29
C ASP A 101 -3.16 0.96 0.74
N TYR A 102 -2.48 0.84 1.87
CA TYR A 102 -1.96 -0.43 2.36
C TYR A 102 -2.28 -0.65 3.82
N VAL A 103 -2.32 -1.90 4.22
CA VAL A 103 -2.23 -2.33 5.60
C VAL A 103 -1.04 -3.26 5.72
N PHE A 104 0.02 -2.78 6.36
CA PHE A 104 1.19 -3.58 6.69
C PHE A 104 1.11 -4.06 8.14
N ILE A 105 1.59 -5.26 8.40
CA ILE A 105 1.70 -5.79 9.76
C ILE A 105 3.12 -6.29 10.02
N THR A 106 3.50 -6.30 11.30
CA THR A 106 4.72 -6.98 11.73
C THR A 106 4.55 -8.50 11.61
N PRO A 107 5.65 -9.26 11.36
CA PRO A 107 5.57 -10.70 11.08
C PRO A 107 4.93 -11.53 12.19
N ASP A 108 5.07 -11.12 13.44
CA ASP A 108 4.47 -11.79 14.60
C ASP A 108 2.95 -11.83 14.57
N LEU A 109 2.31 -10.89 13.85
CA LEU A 109 0.86 -10.86 13.68
C LEU A 109 0.36 -11.77 12.55
N ARG A 110 1.26 -12.28 11.68
CA ARG A 110 0.86 -13.09 10.52
C ARG A 110 -0.05 -14.27 10.87
N PRO A 111 0.21 -15.04 11.95
CA PRO A 111 -0.67 -16.16 12.32
C PRO A 111 -2.10 -15.74 12.71
N ARG A 112 -2.28 -14.48 13.11
CA ARG A 112 -3.59 -13.93 13.47
C ARG A 112 -4.33 -13.31 12.30
N LEU A 113 -3.66 -13.07 11.18
CA LEU A 113 -4.24 -12.46 9.99
C LEU A 113 -5.15 -13.48 9.28
N THR A 114 -6.45 -13.22 9.24
CA THR A 114 -7.44 -14.12 8.65
C THR A 114 -8.03 -13.61 7.35
N ASP A 115 -7.96 -12.30 7.08
CA ASP A 115 -8.46 -11.71 5.85
C ASP A 115 -7.81 -10.34 5.60
N ALA A 116 -7.75 -9.96 4.32
CA ALA A 116 -7.40 -8.62 3.87
C ALA A 116 -8.24 -8.30 2.62
N PHE A 117 -8.79 -7.10 2.54
CA PHE A 117 -9.77 -6.78 1.50
C PHE A 117 -9.65 -5.34 1.00
N ILE A 118 -10.12 -5.15 -0.22
CA ILE A 118 -10.35 -3.84 -0.87
C ILE A 118 -11.84 -3.77 -1.19
N GLN A 119 -12.51 -2.72 -0.71
CA GLN A 119 -13.94 -2.51 -0.94
C GLN A 119 -14.16 -1.54 -2.10
N SER A 120 -13.83 -1.96 -3.31
CA SER A 120 -13.83 -1.12 -4.50
C SER A 120 -15.20 -0.58 -4.92
N ASP A 121 -16.28 -1.19 -4.46
CA ASP A 121 -17.65 -0.79 -4.73
C ASP A 121 -18.20 0.26 -3.74
N VAL A 122 -17.47 0.60 -2.69
CA VAL A 122 -17.84 1.66 -1.76
C VAL A 122 -17.44 3.01 -2.36
N LEU A 123 -18.45 3.85 -2.62
CA LEU A 123 -18.30 5.17 -3.25
C LEU A 123 -18.27 6.28 -2.20
N GLY A 124 -17.99 7.52 -2.64
CA GLY A 124 -17.97 8.72 -1.79
C GLY A 124 -16.62 9.39 -1.67
N SER A 125 -15.56 8.73 -2.16
CA SER A 125 -14.19 9.25 -2.23
C SER A 125 -13.54 8.76 -3.52
N ASP A 126 -12.46 9.39 -3.94
CA ASP A 126 -11.60 8.87 -5.01
C ASP A 126 -10.75 7.68 -4.54
N HIS A 127 -10.65 7.46 -3.24
CA HIS A 127 -10.19 6.21 -2.65
C HIS A 127 -11.37 5.30 -2.30
N CYS A 128 -11.10 4.00 -2.15
CA CYS A 128 -12.03 3.07 -1.53
C CYS A 128 -11.44 2.52 -0.22
N PRO A 129 -12.28 1.98 0.67
CA PRO A 129 -11.79 1.40 1.92
C PRO A 129 -10.92 0.17 1.70
N VAL A 130 -9.90 0.04 2.52
CA VAL A 130 -9.09 -1.19 2.65
C VAL A 130 -9.11 -1.64 4.10
N GLY A 131 -8.94 -2.92 4.35
CA GLY A 131 -8.96 -3.41 5.71
C GLY A 131 -8.41 -4.83 5.85
N ILE A 132 -8.26 -5.22 7.11
CA ILE A 132 -7.84 -6.57 7.50
C ILE A 132 -8.73 -7.11 8.62
N THR A 133 -8.68 -8.41 8.81
CA THR A 133 -9.25 -9.07 9.98
C THR A 133 -8.15 -9.82 10.72
N LEU A 134 -8.04 -9.56 12.03
CA LEU A 134 -7.16 -10.29 12.93
C LEU A 134 -8.01 -11.11 13.91
N ALA A 135 -7.66 -12.38 14.05
CA ALA A 135 -8.33 -13.27 14.99
C ALA A 135 -7.77 -13.14 16.41
#